data_1ae86404b16a754d66dea1e813e4b1b9
#
_entry.id   1ae86404b16a754d66dea1e813e4b1b9
#
_cell.length_a   1.000
_cell.length_b   1.000
_cell.length_c   1.000
_cell.angle_alpha   90.00
_cell.angle_beta   90.00
_cell.angle_gamma   90.00
#
_symmetry.space_group_name_H-M   'P 1'
#
loop_
_entity.id
_entity.type
_entity.pdbx_description
1 polymer ?
#
loop_
_entity_poly.entity_id
_entity_poly.type
_entity_poly.pdbx_seq_one_letter_code
_entity_poly.pdbx_strand_id
1 'polypeptide(L)'
;MTQTFAHGYALLIGVGQCADSQLSLPATVKDMQALRQILVNPNLCAYPDNDQHLRLLHDQEATQQGILEGLTWLRTQVKSDPQATAIVYYSGHGWLEPDSDRYYLIPHDFDAYDWRDTALSADAFNEALRQISAKRLLVILDCCHAAGMASAKGEIVEPRRPKGVIPTADPKGLIDALSQGEGRVVFTSCRGQQSSWVRDDQTLSIYTHHLIEALQGAASQSGATEVTVFDLANHLGKAVPESAAAMGHEQNPRFEMADTERFAIALLQGGKGLPKGGWEEVKAQSQSQIQITIDNSVTQTGDRAVAAQNAQGATINTGDGNIFGNDNVVQNVNQQGKYSISIGNAQNLKIGDTYNTDQDDD
;
A
#
# COMPACT_ATOMS: atom_id res chain seq x y z
N MET A 1 -19.61 21.27 11.65
CA MET A 1 -18.74 21.24 10.45
C MET A 1 -17.66 20.24 10.73
N THR A 2 -17.48 19.26 9.88
CA THR A 2 -16.32 18.33 9.96
C THR A 2 -15.05 19.12 9.69
N GLN A 3 -14.07 18.99 10.54
CA GLN A 3 -12.77 19.66 10.38
C GLN A 3 -11.98 18.89 9.29
N THR A 4 -11.27 19.59 8.43
CA THR A 4 -10.45 19.03 7.38
C THR A 4 -8.96 19.20 7.73
N PHE A 5 -8.13 18.19 7.47
CA PHE A 5 -6.67 18.30 7.59
C PHE A 5 -6.10 19.03 6.36
N ALA A 6 -6.43 20.31 6.25
CA ALA A 6 -6.27 21.12 5.05
C ALA A 6 -4.81 21.25 4.55
N HIS A 7 -3.82 21.05 5.44
CA HIS A 7 -2.40 21.12 5.13
C HIS A 7 -1.76 19.74 4.94
N GLY A 8 -2.59 18.68 4.77
CA GLY A 8 -2.14 17.32 4.55
C GLY A 8 -1.95 17.03 3.07
N TYR A 9 -0.80 16.48 2.70
CA TYR A 9 -0.44 16.07 1.34
C TYR A 9 0.11 14.66 1.37
N ALA A 10 -0.22 13.82 0.38
CA ALA A 10 0.30 12.47 0.33
C ALA A 10 0.63 12.00 -1.11
N LEU A 11 1.80 11.41 -1.27
CA LEU A 11 2.18 10.62 -2.41
C LEU A 11 2.24 9.16 -1.97
N LEU A 12 1.33 8.34 -2.52
CA LEU A 12 1.21 6.93 -2.18
C LEU A 12 1.61 6.08 -3.39
N ILE A 13 2.60 5.20 -3.19
CA ILE A 13 3.20 4.40 -4.26
C ILE A 13 3.05 2.93 -3.90
N GLY A 14 2.42 2.14 -4.80
CA GLY A 14 2.25 0.70 -4.65
C GLY A 14 2.70 -0.04 -5.91
N VAL A 15 3.87 -0.69 -5.88
CA VAL A 15 4.36 -1.45 -7.02
C VAL A 15 3.81 -2.87 -6.96
N GLY A 16 2.59 -3.06 -7.48
CA GLY A 16 1.91 -4.36 -7.48
C GLY A 16 2.25 -5.23 -8.66
N GLN A 17 2.37 -4.64 -9.84
CA GLN A 17 2.81 -5.31 -11.06
C GLN A 17 4.20 -4.79 -11.47
N CYS A 18 5.08 -5.72 -11.81
CA CYS A 18 6.36 -5.41 -12.42
C CYS A 18 6.39 -5.95 -13.84
N ALA A 19 7.23 -5.36 -14.70
CA ALA A 19 7.47 -5.84 -16.06
C ALA A 19 7.95 -7.31 -16.04
N ASP A 20 8.78 -7.68 -15.07
CA ASP A 20 9.02 -9.08 -14.70
C ASP A 20 7.93 -9.53 -13.72
N SER A 21 7.01 -10.38 -14.20
CA SER A 21 5.87 -10.87 -13.41
C SER A 21 6.26 -11.64 -12.14
N GLN A 22 7.49 -12.18 -12.06
CA GLN A 22 8.00 -12.84 -10.86
C GLN A 22 8.26 -11.87 -9.69
N LEU A 23 8.35 -10.56 -10.00
CA LEU A 23 8.50 -9.49 -9.01
C LEU A 23 7.17 -8.83 -8.64
N SER A 24 6.05 -9.31 -9.18
CA SER A 24 4.75 -8.70 -8.89
C SER A 24 4.28 -8.99 -7.46
N LEU A 25 3.84 -7.94 -6.75
CA LEU A 25 3.36 -7.95 -5.37
C LEU A 25 1.97 -7.30 -5.27
N PRO A 26 0.88 -7.97 -5.64
CA PRO A 26 -0.46 -7.36 -5.68
C PRO A 26 -0.92 -6.76 -4.34
N ALA A 27 -0.40 -7.24 -3.21
CA ALA A 27 -0.71 -6.71 -1.89
C ALA A 27 -0.33 -5.23 -1.74
N THR A 28 0.73 -4.77 -2.41
CA THR A 28 1.22 -3.39 -2.29
C THR A 28 0.23 -2.34 -2.80
N VAL A 29 -0.53 -2.68 -3.85
CA VAL A 29 -1.61 -1.82 -4.37
C VAL A 29 -2.78 -1.80 -3.40
N LYS A 30 -3.13 -2.94 -2.78
CA LYS A 30 -4.16 -3.00 -1.75
C LYS A 30 -3.78 -2.16 -0.53
N ASP A 31 -2.53 -2.25 -0.09
CA ASP A 31 -1.97 -1.45 1.00
C ASP A 31 -2.14 0.05 0.74
N MET A 32 -1.68 0.50 -0.43
CA MET A 32 -1.78 1.89 -0.86
C MET A 32 -3.23 2.37 -0.92
N GLN A 33 -4.14 1.57 -1.51
CA GLN A 33 -5.55 1.92 -1.62
C GLN A 33 -6.24 1.99 -0.26
N ALA A 34 -5.97 1.04 0.63
CA ALA A 34 -6.50 1.04 1.98
C ALA A 34 -6.01 2.26 2.79
N LEU A 35 -4.73 2.59 2.67
CA LEU A 35 -4.17 3.79 3.29
C LEU A 35 -4.84 5.07 2.78
N ARG A 36 -5.03 5.19 1.44
CA ARG A 36 -5.78 6.31 0.86
C ARG A 36 -7.17 6.45 1.46
N GLN A 37 -7.93 5.36 1.54
CA GLN A 37 -9.30 5.40 2.07
C GLN A 37 -9.35 5.95 3.50
N ILE A 38 -8.40 5.58 4.35
CA ILE A 38 -8.31 6.09 5.72
C ILE A 38 -7.92 7.57 5.74
N LEU A 39 -6.97 7.98 4.92
CA LEU A 39 -6.51 9.38 4.86
C LEU A 39 -7.63 10.32 4.44
N VAL A 40 -8.41 10.00 3.40
CA VAL A 40 -9.49 10.88 2.91
C VAL A 40 -10.79 10.78 3.69
N ASN A 41 -10.94 9.79 4.56
CA ASN A 41 -12.18 9.61 5.31
C ASN A 41 -12.44 10.81 6.23
N PRO A 42 -13.54 11.57 6.03
CA PRO A 42 -13.83 12.77 6.81
C PRO A 42 -14.14 12.49 8.29
N ASN A 43 -14.40 11.26 8.65
CA ASN A 43 -14.60 10.83 10.03
C ASN A 43 -13.32 10.28 10.69
N LEU A 44 -12.21 10.21 9.97
CA LEU A 44 -10.92 9.74 10.44
C LEU A 44 -9.84 10.80 10.21
N CYS A 45 -8.97 10.61 9.21
CA CYS A 45 -7.82 11.49 8.96
C CYS A 45 -8.17 12.81 8.28
N ALA A 46 -9.27 12.84 7.53
CA ALA A 46 -9.86 14.01 6.90
C ALA A 46 -8.95 14.82 5.95
N TYR A 47 -8.04 14.17 5.24
CA TYR A 47 -7.32 14.79 4.14
C TYR A 47 -8.29 15.23 3.03
N PRO A 48 -8.03 16.35 2.32
CA PRO A 48 -8.82 16.70 1.16
C PRO A 48 -8.70 15.63 0.07
N ASP A 49 -9.83 15.12 -0.41
CA ASP A 49 -9.88 14.11 -1.48
C ASP A 49 -9.85 14.76 -2.85
N ASN A 50 -8.68 15.19 -3.29
CA ASN A 50 -8.45 15.80 -4.60
C ASN A 50 -6.99 15.69 -5.04
N ASP A 51 -6.74 15.90 -6.33
CA ASP A 51 -5.43 15.74 -6.98
C ASP A 51 -4.36 16.77 -6.55
N GLN A 52 -4.74 17.79 -5.78
CA GLN A 52 -3.79 18.76 -5.21
C GLN A 52 -3.19 18.24 -3.90
N HIS A 53 -3.90 17.36 -3.19
CA HIS A 53 -3.52 16.86 -1.88
C HIS A 53 -3.06 15.40 -1.88
N LEU A 54 -3.64 14.56 -2.75
CA LEU A 54 -3.28 13.16 -2.86
C LEU A 54 -2.94 12.76 -4.28
N ARG A 55 -1.82 12.06 -4.45
CA ARG A 55 -1.44 11.39 -5.69
C ARG A 55 -1.15 9.93 -5.41
N LEU A 56 -1.70 9.06 -6.24
CA LEU A 56 -1.47 7.63 -6.22
C LEU A 56 -0.65 7.26 -7.45
N LEU A 57 0.34 6.40 -7.25
CA LEU A 57 1.09 5.77 -8.34
C LEU A 57 1.10 4.27 -8.10
N HIS A 58 0.58 3.51 -9.03
CA HIS A 58 0.61 2.05 -8.92
C HIS A 58 0.83 1.40 -10.28
N ASP A 59 1.32 0.18 -10.23
CA ASP A 59 1.55 -0.64 -11.41
C ASP A 59 2.27 0.16 -12.52
N GLN A 60 1.69 0.30 -13.69
CA GLN A 60 2.27 0.97 -14.87
C GLN A 60 2.62 2.46 -14.65
N GLU A 61 2.04 3.10 -13.65
CA GLU A 61 2.37 4.48 -13.29
C GLU A 61 3.55 4.56 -12.31
N ALA A 62 3.81 3.46 -11.57
CA ALA A 62 4.90 3.38 -10.59
C ALA A 62 6.25 3.02 -11.24
N THR A 63 6.56 3.63 -12.39
CA THR A 63 7.86 3.54 -13.05
C THR A 63 8.91 4.36 -12.31
N GLN A 64 10.20 4.14 -12.59
CA GLN A 64 11.28 4.95 -12.03
C GLN A 64 11.02 6.45 -12.27
N GLN A 65 10.72 6.82 -13.50
CA GLN A 65 10.40 8.20 -13.86
C GLN A 65 9.10 8.68 -13.19
N GLY A 66 8.04 7.87 -13.16
CA GLY A 66 6.76 8.21 -12.53
C GLY A 66 6.89 8.50 -11.04
N ILE A 67 7.74 7.75 -10.33
CA ILE A 67 8.03 7.99 -8.90
C ILE A 67 8.74 9.33 -8.71
N LEU A 68 9.76 9.65 -9.52
CA LEU A 68 10.49 10.93 -9.46
C LEU A 68 9.58 12.12 -9.82
N GLU A 69 8.69 11.96 -10.80
CA GLU A 69 7.67 12.95 -11.14
C GLU A 69 6.64 13.13 -10.02
N GLY A 70 6.27 12.04 -9.33
CA GLY A 70 5.41 12.08 -8.15
C GLY A 70 6.03 12.90 -7.01
N LEU A 71 7.32 12.72 -6.73
CA LEU A 71 8.06 13.52 -5.75
C LEU A 71 8.15 15.01 -6.18
N THR A 72 8.33 15.27 -7.46
CA THR A 72 8.33 16.62 -8.02
C THR A 72 6.94 17.27 -7.90
N TRP A 73 5.86 16.51 -8.14
CA TRP A 73 4.51 16.95 -7.89
C TRP A 73 4.32 17.33 -6.42
N LEU A 74 4.69 16.46 -5.48
CA LEU A 74 4.56 16.73 -4.04
C LEU A 74 5.32 18.00 -3.64
N ARG A 75 6.55 18.16 -4.12
CA ARG A 75 7.35 19.38 -3.92
C ARG A 75 6.59 20.62 -4.37
N THR A 76 5.92 20.55 -5.53
CA THR A 76 5.19 21.67 -6.10
C THR A 76 3.97 22.03 -5.24
N GLN A 77 3.22 21.02 -4.75
CA GLN A 77 2.05 21.25 -3.92
C GLN A 77 2.41 21.90 -2.58
N VAL A 78 3.44 21.40 -1.88
CA VAL A 78 3.80 21.91 -0.54
C VAL A 78 4.55 23.24 -0.58
N LYS A 79 5.08 23.64 -1.73
CA LYS A 79 5.92 24.86 -1.84
C LYS A 79 5.23 26.14 -1.36
N SER A 80 3.93 26.26 -1.57
CA SER A 80 3.14 27.42 -1.21
C SER A 80 2.45 27.31 0.16
N ASP A 81 2.65 26.19 0.86
CA ASP A 81 2.02 25.90 2.15
C ASP A 81 3.07 25.76 3.25
N PRO A 82 3.35 26.82 4.03
CA PRO A 82 4.33 26.77 5.12
C PRO A 82 3.95 25.83 6.27
N GLN A 83 2.69 25.39 6.32
CA GLN A 83 2.18 24.46 7.33
C GLN A 83 2.06 23.03 6.83
N ALA A 84 2.50 22.74 5.60
CA ALA A 84 2.36 21.45 4.97
C ALA A 84 2.89 20.32 5.87
N THR A 85 2.08 19.29 6.01
CA THR A 85 2.45 17.96 6.47
C THR A 85 2.35 17.01 5.30
N ALA A 86 3.47 16.40 4.91
CA ALA A 86 3.54 15.54 3.74
C ALA A 86 3.84 14.09 4.14
N ILE A 87 3.20 13.16 3.45
CA ILE A 87 3.48 11.71 3.52
C ILE A 87 4.00 11.25 2.17
N VAL A 88 5.11 10.52 2.18
CA VAL A 88 5.56 9.71 1.05
C VAL A 88 5.52 8.25 1.52
N TYR A 89 4.64 7.47 0.93
CA TYR A 89 4.51 6.05 1.22
C TYR A 89 4.92 5.25 -0.02
N TYR A 90 5.82 4.30 0.17
CA TYR A 90 6.23 3.34 -0.85
C TYR A 90 6.02 1.92 -0.33
N SER A 91 5.31 1.11 -1.10
CA SER A 91 5.17 -0.33 -0.89
C SER A 91 5.61 -1.08 -2.14
N GLY A 92 6.63 -1.93 -2.02
CA GLY A 92 7.27 -2.63 -3.13
C GLY A 92 8.53 -3.37 -2.71
N HIS A 93 9.30 -3.83 -3.69
CA HIS A 93 10.61 -4.42 -3.42
C HIS A 93 11.67 -3.37 -3.11
N GLY A 94 12.59 -3.75 -2.21
CA GLY A 94 13.80 -3.00 -1.92
C GLY A 94 15.02 -3.91 -1.89
N TRP A 95 16.11 -3.54 -2.58
CA TRP A 95 17.30 -4.34 -2.71
C TRP A 95 18.57 -3.58 -2.34
N LEU A 96 19.49 -4.26 -1.66
CA LEU A 96 20.83 -3.76 -1.33
C LEU A 96 21.86 -4.44 -2.23
N GLU A 97 22.78 -3.68 -2.78
CA GLU A 97 24.02 -4.14 -3.39
C GLU A 97 25.13 -4.04 -2.33
N PRO A 98 25.49 -5.15 -1.65
CA PRO A 98 26.40 -5.10 -0.50
C PRO A 98 27.81 -4.61 -0.84
N ASP A 99 28.30 -4.91 -2.06
CA ASP A 99 29.64 -4.53 -2.50
C ASP A 99 29.81 -3.01 -2.61
N SER A 100 28.76 -2.28 -2.92
CA SER A 100 28.75 -0.82 -3.04
C SER A 100 27.98 -0.11 -1.93
N ASP A 101 27.32 -0.86 -1.04
CA ASP A 101 26.39 -0.38 -0.02
C ASP A 101 25.26 0.51 -0.60
N ARG A 102 24.89 0.25 -1.87
CA ARG A 102 23.82 0.99 -2.55
C ARG A 102 22.50 0.26 -2.44
N TYR A 103 21.47 1.05 -2.17
CA TYR A 103 20.11 0.55 -2.08
C TYR A 103 19.24 1.03 -3.25
N TYR A 104 18.29 0.20 -3.63
CA TYR A 104 17.41 0.44 -4.78
C TYR A 104 15.98 0.09 -4.43
N LEU A 105 15.05 0.94 -4.79
CA LEU A 105 13.62 0.66 -4.88
C LEU A 105 13.33 0.11 -6.27
N ILE A 106 12.49 -0.93 -6.35
CA ILE A 106 12.21 -1.62 -7.59
C ILE A 106 10.90 -1.12 -8.17
N PRO A 107 10.92 -0.35 -9.27
CA PRO A 107 9.74 0.18 -9.90
C PRO A 107 9.07 -0.83 -10.85
N HIS A 108 7.94 -0.44 -11.44
CA HIS A 108 7.21 -1.27 -12.40
C HIS A 108 8.03 -1.65 -13.64
N ASP A 109 8.78 -0.71 -14.19
CA ASP A 109 9.58 -0.83 -15.42
C ASP A 109 10.97 -1.42 -15.20
N PHE A 110 11.21 -2.04 -14.05
CA PHE A 110 12.46 -2.69 -13.72
C PHE A 110 12.82 -3.80 -14.73
N ASP A 111 14.07 -3.78 -15.22
CA ASP A 111 14.67 -4.81 -16.07
C ASP A 111 15.87 -5.45 -15.36
N ALA A 112 15.82 -6.77 -15.12
CA ALA A 112 16.87 -7.51 -14.46
C ALA A 112 18.20 -7.56 -15.26
N TYR A 113 18.18 -7.33 -16.57
CA TYR A 113 19.38 -7.27 -17.43
C TYR A 113 20.05 -5.89 -17.40
N ASP A 114 19.25 -4.84 -17.15
CA ASP A 114 19.71 -3.45 -17.06
C ASP A 114 19.29 -2.83 -15.71
N TRP A 115 19.46 -3.59 -14.66
CA TRP A 115 18.87 -3.31 -13.36
C TRP A 115 19.39 -2.03 -12.69
N ARG A 116 20.68 -1.64 -12.96
CA ARG A 116 21.23 -0.42 -12.36
C ARG A 116 20.62 0.86 -12.93
N ASP A 117 20.21 0.82 -14.19
CA ASP A 117 19.63 1.97 -14.88
C ASP A 117 18.10 2.00 -14.72
N THR A 118 17.47 0.84 -14.52
CA THR A 118 16.00 0.73 -14.37
C THR A 118 15.52 0.69 -12.93
N ALA A 119 16.34 0.31 -11.96
CA ALA A 119 15.99 0.43 -10.55
C ALA A 119 16.16 1.87 -10.06
N LEU A 120 15.27 2.32 -9.17
CA LEU A 120 15.37 3.65 -8.56
C LEU A 120 16.40 3.63 -7.43
N SER A 121 17.57 4.25 -7.64
CA SER A 121 18.57 4.32 -6.60
C SER A 121 18.11 5.16 -5.41
N ALA A 122 18.54 4.75 -4.21
CA ALA A 122 18.27 5.48 -2.99
C ALA A 122 18.81 6.92 -3.02
N ASP A 123 19.94 7.13 -3.70
CA ASP A 123 20.52 8.46 -3.87
C ASP A 123 19.60 9.38 -4.67
N ALA A 124 19.05 8.90 -5.79
CA ALA A 124 18.11 9.67 -6.62
C ALA A 124 16.80 9.95 -5.86
N PHE A 125 16.27 8.95 -5.16
CA PHE A 125 15.08 9.09 -4.33
C PHE A 125 15.29 10.12 -3.21
N ASN A 126 16.42 10.04 -2.50
CA ASN A 126 16.77 10.96 -1.42
C ASN A 126 17.00 12.39 -1.93
N GLU A 127 17.67 12.56 -3.07
CA GLU A 127 17.87 13.89 -3.66
C GLU A 127 16.52 14.54 -4.02
N ALA A 128 15.59 13.77 -4.60
CA ALA A 128 14.23 14.26 -4.87
C ALA A 128 13.46 14.62 -3.58
N LEU A 129 13.60 13.82 -2.51
CA LEU A 129 13.01 14.11 -1.21
C LEU A 129 13.60 15.38 -0.56
N ARG A 130 14.92 15.61 -0.70
CA ARG A 130 15.58 16.83 -0.16
C ARG A 130 15.02 18.12 -0.75
N GLN A 131 14.47 18.06 -1.96
CA GLN A 131 13.87 19.22 -2.61
C GLN A 131 12.44 19.52 -2.11
N ILE A 132 11.84 18.64 -1.32
CA ILE A 132 10.51 18.85 -0.72
C ILE A 132 10.66 19.73 0.52
N SER A 133 10.14 20.95 0.44
CA SER A 133 10.25 21.96 1.49
C SER A 133 9.09 21.91 2.51
N ALA A 134 8.44 20.76 2.69
CA ALA A 134 7.43 20.60 3.72
C ALA A 134 8.06 20.74 5.12
N LYS A 135 7.40 21.49 6.00
CA LYS A 135 7.82 21.63 7.40
C LYS A 135 7.82 20.30 8.14
N ARG A 136 6.98 19.36 7.72
CA ARG A 136 6.78 18.04 8.32
C ARG A 136 6.69 17.02 7.18
N LEU A 137 7.63 16.09 7.16
CA LEU A 137 7.69 15.07 6.12
C LEU A 137 7.86 13.69 6.76
N LEU A 138 6.86 12.83 6.59
CA LEU A 138 6.93 11.43 6.94
C LEU A 138 7.18 10.59 5.69
N VAL A 139 8.29 9.87 5.65
CA VAL A 139 8.62 8.89 4.61
C VAL A 139 8.41 7.51 5.19
N ILE A 140 7.62 6.68 4.52
CA ILE A 140 7.32 5.30 4.92
C ILE A 140 7.78 4.38 3.80
N LEU A 141 8.68 3.44 4.12
CA LEU A 141 9.16 2.41 3.21
C LEU A 141 8.67 1.04 3.70
N ASP A 142 7.57 0.56 3.12
CA ASP A 142 7.08 -0.81 3.33
C ASP A 142 7.64 -1.71 2.23
N CYS A 143 8.94 -2.06 2.39
CA CYS A 143 9.63 -2.89 1.43
C CYS A 143 9.41 -4.36 1.76
N CYS A 144 8.44 -4.96 1.07
CA CYS A 144 8.12 -6.36 1.20
C CYS A 144 9.22 -7.25 0.60
N HIS A 145 9.50 -8.32 1.31
CA HIS A 145 10.25 -9.42 0.76
C HIS A 145 9.26 -10.47 0.24
N ALA A 146 9.41 -10.93 -0.98
CA ALA A 146 8.53 -11.94 -1.58
C ALA A 146 8.57 -13.32 -0.88
N ALA A 147 9.31 -13.45 0.22
CA ALA A 147 9.46 -14.71 0.96
C ALA A 147 8.14 -15.27 1.55
N GLY A 148 7.06 -14.46 1.60
CA GLY A 148 5.76 -14.89 2.12
C GLY A 148 4.69 -15.14 1.05
N MET A 149 4.98 -14.94 -0.23
CA MET A 149 4.03 -15.23 -1.30
C MET A 149 4.14 -16.71 -1.69
N ALA A 150 3.35 -17.56 -1.02
CA ALA A 150 3.11 -18.90 -1.52
C ALA A 150 2.50 -18.78 -2.93
N SER A 151 3.15 -19.40 -3.93
CA SER A 151 2.48 -19.64 -5.20
C SER A 151 1.21 -20.45 -4.93
N ALA A 152 0.20 -20.38 -5.80
CA ALA A 152 -1.02 -21.18 -5.69
C ALA A 152 -0.78 -22.71 -5.54
N LYS A 153 0.49 -23.15 -5.59
CA LYS A 153 0.96 -24.53 -5.40
C LYS A 153 1.77 -24.74 -4.11
N GLY A 154 1.86 -23.74 -3.21
CA GLY A 154 2.59 -23.88 -1.95
C GLY A 154 4.12 -23.87 -2.09
N GLU A 155 4.68 -23.64 -3.25
CA GLU A 155 6.12 -23.48 -3.46
C GLU A 155 6.51 -22.01 -3.30
N ILE A 156 7.48 -21.73 -2.45
CA ILE A 156 8.12 -20.42 -2.33
C ILE A 156 9.00 -20.24 -3.56
N VAL A 157 8.53 -19.49 -4.56
CA VAL A 157 9.36 -19.12 -5.70
C VAL A 157 10.11 -17.85 -5.33
N GLU A 158 11.42 -17.96 -5.15
CA GLU A 158 12.24 -16.77 -5.00
C GLU A 158 12.25 -15.98 -6.32
N PRO A 159 11.94 -14.66 -6.28
CA PRO A 159 11.98 -13.83 -7.48
C PRO A 159 13.40 -13.80 -8.07
N ARG A 160 13.48 -13.76 -9.39
CA ARG A 160 14.75 -13.69 -10.11
C ARG A 160 15.44 -12.36 -9.80
N ARG A 161 16.53 -12.42 -9.08
CA ARG A 161 17.33 -11.26 -8.68
C ARG A 161 18.65 -11.22 -9.45
N PRO A 162 19.17 -10.01 -9.76
CA PRO A 162 20.54 -9.87 -10.26
C PRO A 162 21.54 -10.46 -9.24
N LYS A 163 22.65 -10.98 -9.75
CA LYS A 163 23.72 -11.47 -8.88
C LYS A 163 24.30 -10.36 -8.01
N GLY A 164 24.51 -10.64 -6.74
CA GLY A 164 25.15 -9.71 -5.80
C GLY A 164 24.20 -8.72 -5.11
N VAL A 165 22.88 -8.78 -5.36
CA VAL A 165 21.91 -7.99 -4.59
C VAL A 165 21.19 -8.85 -3.57
N ILE A 166 20.90 -8.26 -2.40
CA ILE A 166 20.12 -8.86 -1.35
C ILE A 166 18.88 -8.01 -1.07
N PRO A 167 17.75 -8.65 -0.80
CA PRO A 167 16.56 -7.91 -0.41
C PRO A 167 16.69 -7.43 1.03
N THR A 168 16.26 -6.20 1.27
CA THR A 168 16.20 -5.61 2.61
C THR A 168 15.31 -4.37 2.59
N ALA A 169 14.66 -4.09 3.71
CA ALA A 169 13.92 -2.84 3.93
C ALA A 169 14.74 -1.81 4.73
N ASP A 170 15.90 -2.19 5.24
CA ASP A 170 16.69 -1.36 6.16
C ASP A 170 18.16 -1.23 5.69
N PRO A 171 18.44 -0.44 4.67
CA PRO A 171 19.80 -0.03 4.37
C PRO A 171 20.22 1.07 5.33
N LYS A 172 21.14 0.80 6.23
CA LYS A 172 21.59 1.78 7.26
C LYS A 172 21.93 3.14 6.67
N GLY A 173 22.69 3.19 5.59
CA GLY A 173 23.11 4.44 4.97
C GLY A 173 21.96 5.25 4.34
N LEU A 174 20.95 4.57 3.78
CA LEU A 174 19.78 5.24 3.20
C LEU A 174 18.96 5.93 4.27
N ILE A 175 18.64 5.25 5.37
CA ILE A 175 17.75 5.79 6.40
C ILE A 175 18.41 7.00 7.05
N ASP A 176 19.71 6.91 7.36
CA ASP A 176 20.48 8.02 7.91
C ASP A 176 20.51 9.21 6.92
N ALA A 177 20.60 8.96 5.61
CA ALA A 177 20.57 10.00 4.60
C ALA A 177 19.16 10.58 4.39
N LEU A 178 18.11 9.74 4.45
CA LEU A 178 16.73 10.16 4.32
C LEU A 178 16.23 11.01 5.51
N SER A 179 16.74 10.75 6.71
CA SER A 179 16.37 11.48 7.92
C SER A 179 17.03 12.85 8.06
N GLN A 180 18.04 13.17 7.23
CA GLN A 180 18.69 14.47 7.24
C GLN A 180 17.73 15.58 6.80
N GLY A 181 17.49 16.54 7.67
CA GLY A 181 16.63 17.70 7.45
C GLY A 181 15.66 17.92 8.61
N GLU A 182 15.37 19.18 8.90
CA GLU A 182 14.44 19.56 9.97
C GLU A 182 13.02 19.03 9.66
N GLY A 183 12.35 18.45 10.67
CA GLY A 183 10.98 17.95 10.56
C GLY A 183 10.80 16.70 9.69
N ARG A 184 11.90 15.97 9.39
CA ARG A 184 11.86 14.75 8.58
C ARG A 184 11.87 13.50 9.46
N VAL A 185 10.92 12.59 9.18
CA VAL A 185 10.75 11.31 9.86
C VAL A 185 10.78 10.20 8.84
N VAL A 186 11.50 9.12 9.10
CA VAL A 186 11.58 7.95 8.22
C VAL A 186 11.21 6.69 8.99
N PHE A 187 10.21 5.98 8.47
CA PHE A 187 9.75 4.70 8.98
C PHE A 187 10.03 3.60 7.97
N THR A 188 10.54 2.47 8.43
CA THR A 188 10.65 1.25 7.61
C THR A 188 9.88 0.12 8.24
N SER A 189 9.33 -0.76 7.41
CA SER A 189 8.48 -1.86 7.87
C SER A 189 9.23 -2.98 8.60
N CYS A 190 10.55 -3.08 8.40
CA CYS A 190 11.41 -4.05 9.10
C CYS A 190 12.86 -3.57 9.16
N ARG A 191 13.71 -4.31 9.88
CA ARG A 191 15.14 -4.01 10.09
C ARG A 191 16.04 -5.01 9.40
N GLY A 192 17.19 -4.55 8.94
CA GLY A 192 18.25 -5.39 8.40
C GLY A 192 17.75 -6.32 7.30
N GLN A 193 17.97 -7.62 7.46
CA GLN A 193 17.56 -8.65 6.51
C GLN A 193 16.17 -9.25 6.80
N GLN A 194 15.40 -8.64 7.71
CA GLN A 194 14.04 -9.07 7.95
C GLN A 194 13.15 -8.74 6.76
N SER A 195 12.04 -9.47 6.65
CA SER A 195 11.03 -9.26 5.60
C SER A 195 9.82 -8.54 6.15
N SER A 196 9.16 -7.71 5.31
CA SER A 196 7.80 -7.30 5.57
C SER A 196 6.86 -8.40 5.06
N TRP A 197 5.95 -8.86 5.91
CA TRP A 197 5.08 -9.99 5.64
C TRP A 197 3.68 -9.54 5.30
N VAL A 198 3.03 -10.29 4.41
CA VAL A 198 1.59 -10.16 4.15
C VAL A 198 0.84 -10.99 5.18
N ARG A 199 -0.31 -10.51 5.65
CA ARG A 199 -1.18 -11.23 6.59
C ARG A 199 -1.67 -12.56 5.99
N ASP A 200 -2.02 -13.52 6.84
CA ASP A 200 -2.53 -14.84 6.40
C ASP A 200 -3.78 -14.73 5.52
N ASP A 201 -4.62 -13.72 5.75
CA ASP A 201 -5.81 -13.45 4.96
C ASP A 201 -5.51 -12.81 3.59
N GLN A 202 -4.24 -12.55 3.27
CA GLN A 202 -3.76 -11.96 2.01
C GLN A 202 -4.40 -10.60 1.66
N THR A 203 -4.93 -9.89 2.66
CA THR A 203 -5.58 -8.59 2.45
C THR A 203 -4.58 -7.45 2.38
N LEU A 204 -3.72 -7.34 3.39
CA LEU A 204 -2.73 -6.26 3.55
C LEU A 204 -1.41 -6.81 4.07
N SER A 205 -0.34 -6.03 3.95
CA SER A 205 0.88 -6.25 4.73
C SER A 205 0.58 -6.10 6.22
N ILE A 206 1.34 -6.82 7.07
CA ILE A 206 1.23 -6.68 8.53
C ILE A 206 1.49 -5.21 8.91
N TYR A 207 2.49 -4.59 8.30
CA TYR A 207 2.87 -3.23 8.59
C TYR A 207 1.76 -2.23 8.24
N THR A 208 1.22 -2.27 7.03
CA THR A 208 0.16 -1.35 6.60
C THR A 208 -1.14 -1.58 7.37
N HIS A 209 -1.47 -2.83 7.72
CA HIS A 209 -2.61 -3.10 8.60
C HIS A 209 -2.49 -2.31 9.92
N HIS A 210 -1.35 -2.41 10.61
CA HIS A 210 -1.15 -1.70 11.87
C HIS A 210 -0.93 -0.19 11.71
N LEU A 211 -0.41 0.27 10.56
CA LEU A 211 -0.37 1.69 10.22
C LEU A 211 -1.79 2.28 10.14
N ILE A 212 -2.72 1.56 9.53
CA ILE A 212 -4.14 1.94 9.48
C ILE A 212 -4.76 1.96 10.87
N GLU A 213 -4.51 0.96 11.71
CA GLU A 213 -4.97 0.96 13.10
C GLU A 213 -4.43 2.17 13.88
N ALA A 214 -3.16 2.50 13.72
CA ALA A 214 -2.55 3.66 14.35
C ALA A 214 -3.19 4.98 13.90
N LEU A 215 -3.46 5.12 12.58
CA LEU A 215 -4.16 6.28 12.02
C LEU A 215 -5.62 6.40 12.49
N GLN A 216 -6.22 5.30 12.91
CA GLN A 216 -7.54 5.27 13.55
C GLN A 216 -7.48 5.51 15.07
N GLY A 217 -6.29 5.75 15.61
CA GLY A 217 -6.09 6.13 17.01
C GLY A 217 -5.71 5.00 17.96
N ALA A 218 -5.22 3.85 17.47
CA ALA A 218 -4.88 2.69 18.31
C ALA A 218 -3.87 2.99 19.44
N ALA A 219 -2.96 3.95 19.26
CA ALA A 219 -2.03 4.40 20.31
C ALA A 219 -2.34 5.80 20.84
N SER A 220 -3.42 6.43 20.38
CA SER A 220 -3.80 7.76 20.82
C SER A 220 -4.47 7.73 22.19
N GLN A 221 -4.24 8.77 22.97
CA GLN A 221 -4.90 8.90 24.26
C GLN A 221 -6.40 9.20 24.11
N SER A 222 -7.19 8.82 25.09
CA SER A 222 -8.62 9.16 25.12
C SER A 222 -8.80 10.68 25.00
N GLY A 223 -9.67 11.11 24.07
CA GLY A 223 -9.93 12.52 23.80
C GLY A 223 -8.91 13.18 22.83
N ALA A 224 -7.93 12.43 22.30
CA ALA A 224 -7.07 12.95 21.25
C ALA A 224 -7.88 13.33 19.99
N THR A 225 -7.52 14.44 19.37
CA THR A 225 -8.14 14.96 18.14
C THR A 225 -7.22 14.85 16.93
N GLU A 226 -6.00 14.40 17.15
CA GLU A 226 -4.96 14.26 16.15
C GLU A 226 -4.17 12.97 16.37
N VAL A 227 -3.67 12.39 15.31
CA VAL A 227 -2.69 11.30 15.32
C VAL A 227 -1.32 11.88 15.02
N THR A 228 -0.34 11.60 15.84
CA THR A 228 1.02 12.12 15.68
C THR A 228 1.99 11.04 15.21
N VAL A 229 3.15 11.44 14.70
CA VAL A 229 4.24 10.49 14.32
C VAL A 229 4.64 9.58 15.48
N PHE A 230 4.58 10.06 16.73
CA PHE A 230 4.91 9.26 17.92
C PHE A 230 3.82 8.22 18.22
N ASP A 231 2.55 8.53 17.96
CA ASP A 231 1.45 7.57 18.11
C ASP A 231 1.62 6.43 17.09
N LEU A 232 1.98 6.76 15.84
CA LEU A 232 2.28 5.76 14.81
C LEU A 232 3.45 4.86 15.25
N ALA A 233 4.59 5.45 15.62
CA ALA A 233 5.78 4.70 16.02
C ALA A 233 5.50 3.79 17.22
N ASN A 234 4.76 4.27 18.22
CA ASN A 234 4.41 3.51 19.42
C ASN A 234 3.53 2.30 19.08
N HIS A 235 2.48 2.47 18.26
CA HIS A 235 1.63 1.36 17.86
C HIS A 235 2.38 0.36 16.99
N LEU A 236 3.03 0.82 15.92
CA LEU A 236 3.76 -0.03 14.98
C LEU A 236 4.88 -0.82 15.66
N GLY A 237 5.62 -0.17 16.57
CA GLY A 237 6.73 -0.80 17.29
C GLY A 237 6.31 -1.97 18.18
N LYS A 238 5.05 -2.02 18.58
CA LYS A 238 4.46 -3.10 19.38
C LYS A 238 3.69 -4.10 18.52
N ALA A 239 2.73 -3.62 17.75
CA ALA A 239 1.74 -4.46 17.10
C ALA A 239 2.31 -5.25 15.90
N VAL A 240 3.26 -4.67 15.14
CA VAL A 240 3.88 -5.35 14.01
C VAL A 240 4.70 -6.59 14.47
N PRO A 241 5.63 -6.47 15.45
CA PRO A 241 6.36 -7.64 15.94
C PRO A 241 5.45 -8.71 16.55
N GLU A 242 4.41 -8.31 17.30
CA GLU A 242 3.45 -9.25 17.89
C GLU A 242 2.70 -10.04 16.82
N SER A 243 2.21 -9.37 15.78
CA SER A 243 1.51 -10.03 14.67
C SER A 243 2.41 -10.92 13.84
N ALA A 244 3.63 -10.48 13.54
CA ALA A 244 4.60 -11.31 12.81
C ALA A 244 4.99 -12.56 13.60
N ALA A 245 5.23 -12.42 14.92
CA ALA A 245 5.55 -13.55 15.80
C ALA A 245 4.40 -14.56 15.88
N ALA A 246 3.14 -14.12 15.89
CA ALA A 246 1.97 -14.99 15.85
C ALA A 246 1.90 -15.85 14.58
N MET A 247 2.49 -15.38 13.47
CA MET A 247 2.62 -16.10 12.20
C MET A 247 3.96 -16.87 12.09
N GLY A 248 4.78 -16.91 13.15
CA GLY A 248 6.08 -17.58 13.15
C GLY A 248 7.19 -16.81 12.44
N HIS A 249 7.01 -15.49 12.24
CA HIS A 249 7.96 -14.62 11.54
C HIS A 249 8.55 -13.56 12.48
N GLU A 250 9.64 -12.94 12.03
CA GLU A 250 10.26 -11.81 12.68
C GLU A 250 10.14 -10.58 11.79
N GLN A 251 9.52 -9.50 12.31
CA GLN A 251 9.40 -8.22 11.63
C GLN A 251 9.41 -7.11 12.68
N ASN A 252 10.46 -6.32 12.69
CA ASN A 252 10.64 -5.22 13.64
C ASN A 252 10.79 -3.91 12.87
N PRO A 253 9.80 -3.02 12.92
CA PRO A 253 9.91 -1.69 12.28
C PRO A 253 11.07 -0.87 12.83
N ARG A 254 11.61 0.03 12.01
CA ARG A 254 12.56 1.05 12.43
C ARG A 254 11.94 2.44 12.24
N PHE A 255 12.21 3.33 13.20
CA PHE A 255 11.73 4.70 13.21
C PHE A 255 12.93 5.62 13.41
N GLU A 256 13.21 6.48 12.44
CA GLU A 256 14.23 7.50 12.54
C GLU A 256 13.53 8.85 12.67
N MET A 257 13.67 9.44 13.84
CA MET A 257 12.96 10.66 14.25
C MET A 257 13.94 11.63 14.95
N ALA A 258 15.23 11.59 14.60
CA ALA A 258 16.24 12.45 15.20
C ALA A 258 15.86 13.93 15.02
N ASP A 259 16.01 14.71 16.08
CA ASP A 259 15.72 16.15 16.12
C ASP A 259 14.31 16.55 15.63
N THR A 260 13.35 15.62 15.76
CA THR A 260 11.98 15.84 15.30
C THR A 260 11.05 16.23 16.45
N GLU A 261 10.41 17.37 16.33
CA GLU A 261 9.29 17.74 17.20
C GLU A 261 8.08 16.84 16.96
N ARG A 262 7.24 16.68 17.99
CA ARG A 262 5.96 16.00 17.84
C ARG A 262 5.06 16.81 16.90
N PHE A 263 4.63 16.20 15.79
CA PHE A 263 3.68 16.81 14.87
C PHE A 263 2.54 15.87 14.51
N ALA A 264 1.40 16.44 14.17
CA ALA A 264 0.24 15.72 13.69
C ALA A 264 0.46 15.25 12.26
N ILE A 265 0.12 13.98 12.01
CA ILE A 265 0.08 13.39 10.68
C ILE A 265 -1.33 13.43 10.10
N ALA A 266 -2.34 13.39 10.96
CA ALA A 266 -3.72 13.35 10.57
C ALA A 266 -4.62 13.87 11.69
N LEU A 267 -5.86 14.21 11.36
CA LEU A 267 -6.91 14.37 12.36
C LEU A 267 -7.37 13.01 12.86
N LEU A 268 -7.96 13.01 14.06
CA LEU A 268 -8.64 11.87 14.62
C LEU A 268 -10.10 12.28 14.89
N GLN A 269 -10.94 12.11 13.86
CA GLN A 269 -12.30 12.64 13.85
C GLN A 269 -13.38 11.66 14.32
N GLY A 270 -13.07 10.71 15.15
CA GLY A 270 -14.10 9.84 15.73
C GLY A 270 -15.12 10.60 16.62
N GLY A 271 -15.60 11.76 16.15
CA GLY A 271 -16.62 12.56 16.82
C GLY A 271 -16.15 13.30 18.08
N LYS A 272 -14.94 13.83 18.12
CA LYS A 272 -14.25 14.54 19.22
C LYS A 272 -13.16 13.73 19.95
N GLY A 273 -12.34 13.02 19.21
CA GLY A 273 -11.31 12.15 19.76
C GLY A 273 -11.82 10.72 19.97
N LEU A 274 -10.95 9.87 20.52
CA LEU A 274 -11.32 8.49 20.81
C LEU A 274 -12.52 8.46 21.78
N PRO A 275 -13.54 7.58 21.54
CA PRO A 275 -14.62 7.37 22.48
C PRO A 275 -14.08 6.90 23.85
N LYS A 276 -14.93 6.94 24.89
CA LYS A 276 -14.50 6.56 26.27
C LYS A 276 -13.95 5.13 26.37
N GLY A 277 -14.40 4.21 25.49
CA GLY A 277 -13.87 2.86 25.32
C GLY A 277 -12.57 2.77 24.56
N GLY A 278 -12.02 3.94 24.09
CA GLY A 278 -10.76 4.01 23.37
C GLY A 278 -10.79 3.27 22.04
N TRP A 279 -9.62 2.77 21.65
CA TRP A 279 -9.44 2.05 20.38
C TRP A 279 -10.33 0.80 20.23
N GLU A 280 -10.59 0.06 21.30
CA GLU A 280 -11.41 -1.16 21.23
C GLU A 280 -12.87 -0.84 20.84
N GLU A 281 -13.40 0.30 21.26
CA GLU A 281 -14.72 0.76 20.82
C GLU A 281 -14.72 1.17 19.35
N VAL A 282 -13.69 1.87 18.88
CA VAL A 282 -13.49 2.22 17.46
C VAL A 282 -13.38 0.95 16.62
N LYS A 283 -12.58 -0.02 17.06
CA LYS A 283 -12.39 -1.30 16.37
C LYS A 283 -13.71 -2.10 16.28
N ALA A 284 -14.50 -2.14 17.34
CA ALA A 284 -15.81 -2.80 17.34
C ALA A 284 -16.81 -2.12 16.39
N GLN A 285 -16.81 -0.79 16.33
CA GLN A 285 -17.64 -0.02 15.40
C GLN A 285 -17.17 -0.15 13.95
N SER A 286 -15.85 -0.16 13.71
CA SER A 286 -15.29 -0.29 12.37
C SER A 286 -15.46 -1.70 11.79
N GLN A 287 -15.41 -2.74 12.59
CA GLN A 287 -15.70 -4.11 12.14
C GLN A 287 -17.16 -4.26 11.67
N SER A 288 -18.06 -3.42 12.14
CA SER A 288 -19.46 -3.39 11.68
C SER A 288 -19.70 -2.45 10.48
N GLN A 289 -18.79 -1.53 10.17
CA GLN A 289 -18.97 -0.50 9.14
C GLN A 289 -17.91 -0.51 8.03
N ILE A 290 -16.71 -1.03 8.27
CA ILE A 290 -15.68 -1.17 7.25
C ILE A 290 -15.78 -2.55 6.62
N GLN A 291 -16.78 -2.76 5.82
CA GLN A 291 -16.58 -3.48 4.59
C GLN A 291 -15.65 -2.56 3.77
N ILE A 292 -14.33 -2.77 3.89
CA ILE A 292 -13.38 -2.16 2.96
C ILE A 292 -13.84 -2.64 1.60
N THR A 293 -14.55 -1.79 0.88
CA THR A 293 -14.82 -2.00 -0.53
C THR A 293 -13.47 -1.76 -1.20
N ILE A 294 -12.59 -2.77 -1.12
CA ILE A 294 -11.44 -2.84 -1.99
C ILE A 294 -12.09 -2.88 -3.36
N ASP A 295 -11.94 -1.81 -4.13
CA ASP A 295 -12.38 -1.80 -5.51
C ASP A 295 -11.53 -2.83 -6.25
N ASN A 296 -12.05 -4.05 -6.29
CA ASN A 296 -11.49 -5.17 -7.04
C ASN A 296 -11.87 -5.05 -8.53
N SER A 297 -12.11 -3.84 -9.03
CA SER A 297 -12.24 -3.60 -10.45
C SER A 297 -10.89 -3.83 -11.13
N VAL A 298 -10.57 -5.11 -11.33
CA VAL A 298 -9.51 -5.52 -12.24
C VAL A 298 -10.06 -5.36 -13.65
N THR A 299 -9.81 -4.21 -14.26
CA THR A 299 -10.07 -4.03 -15.69
C THR A 299 -8.88 -4.64 -16.43
N GLN A 300 -9.01 -5.91 -16.84
CA GLN A 300 -8.06 -6.52 -17.77
C GLN A 300 -8.61 -6.48 -19.18
N THR A 301 -7.90 -5.85 -20.07
CA THR A 301 -8.14 -5.93 -21.51
C THR A 301 -7.15 -6.92 -22.12
N GLY A 302 -7.65 -8.10 -22.53
CA GLY A 302 -6.84 -9.13 -23.22
C GLY A 302 -7.11 -10.56 -22.76
N ASP A 303 -6.56 -11.57 -23.49
CA ASP A 303 -6.68 -13.00 -23.21
C ASP A 303 -5.88 -13.40 -21.95
N ARG A 304 -6.39 -13.10 -20.77
CA ARG A 304 -5.74 -13.48 -19.51
C ARG A 304 -6.71 -14.06 -18.49
N ALA A 305 -6.24 -15.01 -17.71
CA ALA A 305 -6.98 -15.55 -16.59
C ALA A 305 -7.06 -14.51 -15.45
N VAL A 306 -8.26 -14.24 -14.97
CA VAL A 306 -8.50 -13.41 -13.77
C VAL A 306 -8.75 -14.34 -12.60
N ALA A 307 -7.92 -14.25 -11.57
CA ALA A 307 -8.12 -14.97 -10.31
C ALA A 307 -8.59 -13.97 -9.25
N ALA A 308 -9.80 -14.14 -8.73
CA ALA A 308 -10.32 -13.38 -7.61
C ALA A 308 -10.50 -14.32 -6.41
N GLN A 309 -9.72 -14.11 -5.35
CA GLN A 309 -9.91 -14.78 -4.07
C GLN A 309 -10.56 -13.79 -3.09
N ASN A 310 -11.63 -14.23 -2.44
CA ASN A 310 -12.33 -13.45 -1.40
C ASN A 310 -13.01 -12.14 -1.87
N ALA A 311 -13.48 -12.06 -3.11
CA ALA A 311 -14.20 -10.91 -3.63
C ALA A 311 -15.70 -11.01 -3.30
N GLN A 312 -16.16 -10.41 -2.21
CA GLN A 312 -17.59 -10.19 -1.97
C GLN A 312 -18.03 -8.90 -2.67
N GLY A 313 -18.96 -9.01 -3.62
CA GLY A 313 -19.55 -7.85 -4.31
C GLY A 313 -18.69 -7.26 -5.44
N ALA A 314 -17.66 -7.96 -5.91
CA ALA A 314 -16.86 -7.50 -7.04
C ALA A 314 -17.61 -7.64 -8.36
N THR A 315 -17.61 -6.60 -9.17
CA THR A 315 -18.03 -6.66 -10.58
C THR A 315 -16.80 -7.00 -11.41
N ILE A 316 -16.81 -8.18 -12.04
CA ILE A 316 -15.73 -8.61 -12.91
C ILE A 316 -16.16 -8.38 -14.35
N ASN A 317 -15.53 -7.43 -15.04
CA ASN A 317 -15.67 -7.23 -16.47
C ASN A 317 -14.52 -7.98 -17.15
N THR A 318 -14.82 -9.06 -17.83
CA THR A 318 -13.83 -9.80 -18.60
C THR A 318 -14.11 -9.64 -20.08
N GLY A 319 -13.07 -9.27 -20.84
CA GLY A 319 -13.00 -9.64 -22.25
C GLY A 319 -12.85 -11.16 -22.39
N ASP A 320 -12.19 -11.67 -23.39
CA ASP A 320 -11.96 -13.13 -23.54
C ASP A 320 -11.00 -13.62 -22.43
N GLY A 321 -11.52 -14.26 -21.37
CA GLY A 321 -10.70 -14.74 -20.24
C GLY A 321 -11.38 -15.75 -19.31
N ASN A 322 -10.62 -16.41 -18.43
CA ASN A 322 -11.10 -17.35 -17.42
C ASN A 322 -11.22 -16.67 -16.05
N ILE A 323 -12.33 -16.93 -15.34
CA ILE A 323 -12.57 -16.44 -13.97
C ILE A 323 -12.42 -17.61 -12.98
N PHE A 324 -11.56 -17.45 -11.98
CA PHE A 324 -11.41 -18.40 -10.89
C PHE A 324 -11.73 -17.71 -9.57
N GLY A 325 -12.60 -18.29 -8.75
CA GLY A 325 -12.96 -17.77 -7.44
C GLY A 325 -13.17 -18.88 -6.41
N ASN A 326 -12.70 -18.70 -5.20
CA ASN A 326 -13.00 -19.56 -4.05
C ASN A 326 -14.05 -18.87 -3.15
N ASP A 327 -15.13 -19.58 -2.86
CA ASP A 327 -16.16 -19.28 -1.83
C ASP A 327 -16.89 -17.92 -1.92
N ASN A 328 -16.97 -17.29 -3.10
CA ASN A 328 -17.58 -15.98 -3.22
C ASN A 328 -18.70 -15.94 -4.26
N VAL A 329 -19.74 -15.18 -3.91
CA VAL A 329 -20.85 -14.87 -4.80
C VAL A 329 -20.38 -13.79 -5.79
N VAL A 330 -20.13 -14.16 -7.03
CA VAL A 330 -19.94 -13.19 -8.12
C VAL A 330 -21.33 -12.69 -8.53
N GLN A 331 -21.67 -11.46 -8.17
CA GLN A 331 -22.89 -10.82 -8.63
C GLN A 331 -22.54 -9.99 -9.87
N ASN A 332 -23.21 -10.30 -10.99
CA ASN A 332 -23.06 -9.67 -12.31
C ASN A 332 -21.74 -9.96 -13.06
N VAL A 333 -21.76 -11.03 -13.84
CA VAL A 333 -20.76 -11.29 -14.89
C VAL A 333 -21.37 -10.85 -16.22
N ASN A 334 -20.79 -9.81 -16.84
CA ASN A 334 -21.21 -9.37 -18.16
C ASN A 334 -20.30 -10.05 -19.21
N GLN A 335 -20.89 -10.91 -20.02
CA GLN A 335 -20.17 -11.81 -20.93
C GLN A 335 -20.21 -11.31 -22.37
N GLN A 336 -19.06 -11.09 -22.97
CA GLN A 336 -18.89 -11.04 -24.43
C GLN A 336 -17.66 -11.88 -24.82
N GLY A 337 -17.84 -13.16 -25.14
CA GLY A 337 -16.75 -14.03 -25.62
C GLY A 337 -16.87 -15.50 -25.15
N LYS A 338 -16.04 -16.40 -25.69
CA LYS A 338 -15.96 -17.81 -25.28
C LYS A 338 -15.01 -17.95 -24.09
N TYR A 339 -15.53 -18.41 -22.93
CA TYR A 339 -14.72 -18.67 -21.76
C TYR A 339 -15.26 -19.79 -20.88
N SER A 340 -14.42 -20.29 -19.98
CA SER A 340 -14.78 -21.26 -18.98
C SER A 340 -14.83 -20.61 -17.62
N ILE A 341 -15.92 -20.80 -16.88
CA ILE A 341 -16.06 -20.38 -15.49
C ILE A 341 -15.87 -21.62 -14.62
N SER A 342 -14.86 -21.60 -13.73
CA SER A 342 -14.67 -22.63 -12.71
C SER A 342 -14.85 -21.97 -11.33
N ILE A 343 -15.88 -22.39 -10.59
CA ILE A 343 -16.21 -21.83 -9.28
C ILE A 343 -16.22 -22.98 -8.28
N GLY A 344 -15.33 -22.91 -7.28
CA GLY A 344 -15.37 -23.80 -6.14
C GLY A 344 -16.42 -23.30 -5.14
N ASN A 345 -17.27 -24.21 -4.63
CA ASN A 345 -18.25 -24.00 -3.54
C ASN A 345 -19.10 -22.71 -3.59
N ALA A 346 -19.73 -22.40 -4.72
CA ALA A 346 -20.69 -21.29 -4.79
C ALA A 346 -22.09 -21.78 -4.39
N GLN A 347 -22.64 -21.23 -3.31
CA GLN A 347 -24.06 -21.35 -3.00
C GLN A 347 -24.82 -20.23 -3.71
N ASN A 348 -25.78 -20.58 -4.59
CA ASN A 348 -26.67 -19.66 -5.33
C ASN A 348 -26.07 -18.88 -6.52
N LEU A 349 -25.30 -19.52 -7.38
CA LEU A 349 -24.89 -18.94 -8.65
C LEU A 349 -26.02 -19.06 -9.69
N LYS A 350 -26.46 -17.93 -10.28
CA LYS A 350 -27.28 -17.90 -11.49
C LYS A 350 -26.44 -17.38 -12.65
N ILE A 351 -26.22 -18.25 -13.64
CA ILE A 351 -25.63 -17.88 -14.92
C ILE A 351 -26.79 -17.81 -15.93
N GLY A 352 -27.03 -16.63 -16.48
CA GLY A 352 -28.07 -16.44 -17.50
C GLY A 352 -27.46 -16.19 -18.86
N ASP A 353 -27.71 -17.08 -19.83
CA ASP A 353 -27.46 -16.78 -21.23
C ASP A 353 -28.70 -16.08 -21.80
N THR A 354 -28.55 -14.84 -22.25
CA THR A 354 -29.53 -14.23 -23.15
C THR A 354 -29.12 -14.58 -24.56
N TYR A 355 -29.75 -15.63 -25.11
CA TYR A 355 -29.73 -15.84 -26.57
C TYR A 355 -30.74 -14.85 -27.18
N ASN A 356 -30.27 -13.93 -28.00
CA ASN A 356 -31.09 -13.31 -29.00
C ASN A 356 -31.31 -14.34 -30.11
N THR A 357 -32.46 -14.95 -30.13
CA THR A 357 -32.97 -15.65 -31.33
C THR A 357 -33.57 -14.58 -32.26
N ASP A 358 -32.75 -14.01 -33.11
CA ASP A 358 -33.29 -13.40 -34.31
C ASP A 358 -33.76 -14.57 -35.20
N GLN A 359 -35.07 -14.80 -35.21
CA GLN A 359 -35.75 -15.55 -36.23
C GLN A 359 -35.78 -14.66 -37.48
N ASP A 360 -34.97 -14.94 -38.43
CA ASP A 360 -35.28 -14.61 -39.83
C ASP A 360 -36.27 -15.62 -40.33
N ASP A 361 -37.54 -15.17 -40.40
CA ASP A 361 -38.55 -15.74 -41.32
C ASP A 361 -38.38 -15.01 -42.66
N ASP A 362 -37.96 -15.73 -43.65
CA ASP A 362 -38.38 -15.92 -45.05
C ASP A 362 -37.22 -16.29 -45.98
#